data_817d25d9f0b4fabb344ec43ea61c1a63
#
_entry.id   817d25d9f0b4fabb344ec43ea61c1a63
#
_cell.length_a   1.000
_cell.length_b   1.000
_cell.length_c   1.000
_cell.angle_alpha   90.00
_cell.angle_beta   90.00
_cell.angle_gamma   90.00
#
_symmetry.space_group_name_H-M   'P 1'
#
loop_
_entity.id
_entity.type
_entity.pdbx_description
1 polymer ?
#
loop_
_entity_poly.entity_id
_entity_poly.type
_entity_poly.pdbx_seq_one_letter_code
_entity_poly.pdbx_strand_id
1 'polypeptide(L)'
;GRDWRHPHAPNNGDWGGNARPQYDPPEESYKYGAAHDLQIYVEFMKNQITELLTNYGPIGAIWLDGISTPLSRPEKVHQFRAQELYDHIHSLQPQVLVSYKQGLLGTEDFKAPERHFKGTSDVPLEICDTLQPYSWGHDRSNEGAHKSADQVMEMLDHAADLKANLLLNTGPLPDGSIHPEDVKTLAEVGKRFR
;
A
#
# COMPACT_ATOMS: atom_id res chain seq x y z
N GLY A 1 3.71 -0.07 -6.68
CA GLY A 1 4.05 -0.72 -7.88
C GLY A 1 3.08 -0.65 -9.04
N ARG A 2 2.09 0.26 -9.06
CA ARG A 2 1.16 0.41 -10.18
C ARG A 2 0.93 1.88 -10.48
N ASP A 3 1.46 2.34 -11.59
CA ASP A 3 1.01 3.59 -12.21
C ASP A 3 0.19 3.23 -13.44
N TRP A 4 -1.11 3.28 -13.31
CA TRP A 4 -2.04 2.92 -14.38
C TRP A 4 -1.99 3.87 -15.60
N ARG A 5 -1.29 5.02 -15.46
CA ARG A 5 -1.02 5.93 -16.58
C ARG A 5 0.26 5.62 -17.33
N HIS A 6 1.21 4.94 -16.67
CA HIS A 6 2.48 4.67 -17.32
C HIS A 6 2.32 3.57 -18.38
N PRO A 7 2.76 3.78 -19.63
CA PRO A 7 2.52 2.84 -20.73
C PRO A 7 3.17 1.46 -20.52
N HIS A 8 4.23 1.40 -19.74
CA HIS A 8 4.95 0.17 -19.43
C HIS A 8 4.63 -0.41 -18.04
N ALA A 9 3.69 0.18 -17.30
CA ALA A 9 3.26 -0.38 -16.03
C ALA A 9 2.55 -1.73 -16.22
N PRO A 10 2.60 -2.62 -15.20
CA PRO A 10 1.87 -3.87 -15.27
C PRO A 10 0.39 -3.63 -15.55
N ASN A 11 -0.16 -4.33 -16.51
CA ASN A 11 -1.57 -4.31 -16.80
C ASN A 11 -2.24 -5.65 -16.40
N ASN A 12 -3.55 -5.75 -16.58
CA ASN A 12 -4.36 -6.82 -16.01
C ASN A 12 -3.96 -8.24 -16.29
N GLY A 13 -3.61 -8.52 -17.53
CA GLY A 13 -3.34 -9.88 -17.97
C GLY A 13 -2.09 -10.43 -17.31
N ASP A 14 -1.13 -9.56 -17.02
CA ASP A 14 0.20 -9.96 -16.57
C ASP A 14 0.27 -10.20 -15.07
N TRP A 15 -0.54 -9.49 -14.29
CA TRP A 15 -0.37 -9.43 -12.84
C TRP A 15 -1.63 -9.80 -12.06
N GLY A 16 -2.64 -10.36 -12.73
CA GLY A 16 -3.88 -10.77 -12.07
C GLY A 16 -4.59 -9.66 -11.33
N GLY A 17 -4.40 -8.46 -11.79
CA GLY A 17 -4.98 -7.28 -11.15
C GLY A 17 -6.27 -6.81 -11.82
N ASN A 18 -6.80 -5.73 -11.28
CA ASN A 18 -7.98 -5.08 -11.81
C ASN A 18 -7.71 -4.49 -13.20
N ALA A 19 -8.73 -4.52 -14.02
CA ALA A 19 -8.70 -3.86 -15.31
C ALA A 19 -8.28 -2.40 -15.15
N ARG A 20 -7.39 -1.93 -16.02
CA ARG A 20 -7.16 -0.50 -16.13
C ARG A 20 -8.47 0.16 -16.54
N PRO A 21 -8.77 1.35 -16.01
CA PRO A 21 -9.90 2.12 -16.50
C PRO A 21 -9.79 2.26 -18.01
N GLN A 22 -10.89 2.05 -18.71
CA GLN A 22 -10.99 2.35 -20.12
C GLN A 22 -11.67 3.70 -20.24
N TYR A 23 -11.02 4.62 -20.94
CA TYR A 23 -11.58 5.93 -21.27
C TYR A 23 -11.98 5.95 -22.74
N ASP A 24 -13.04 6.66 -23.04
CA ASP A 24 -13.49 6.87 -24.40
C ASP A 24 -13.50 8.39 -24.71
N PRO A 25 -12.61 8.89 -25.55
CA PRO A 25 -11.49 8.19 -26.20
C PRO A 25 -10.37 7.82 -25.22
N PRO A 26 -9.62 6.76 -25.51
CA PRO A 26 -8.47 6.39 -24.67
C PRO A 26 -7.40 7.48 -24.70
N GLU A 27 -6.83 7.82 -23.53
CA GLU A 27 -5.68 8.69 -23.50
C GLU A 27 -4.47 8.00 -24.16
N GLU A 28 -3.61 8.79 -24.81
CA GLU A 28 -2.37 8.31 -25.45
C GLU A 28 -1.46 7.53 -24.46
N SER A 29 -1.42 7.98 -23.18
CA SER A 29 -0.67 7.34 -22.10
C SER A 29 -1.20 5.95 -21.72
N TYR A 30 -2.39 5.59 -22.18
CA TYR A 30 -3.04 4.30 -21.91
C TYR A 30 -2.86 3.30 -23.05
N LYS A 31 -1.82 3.42 -23.84
CA LYS A 31 -1.53 2.42 -24.88
C LYS A 31 -1.21 1.09 -24.23
N TYR A 32 -2.22 0.25 -24.20
CA TYR A 32 -2.13 -1.13 -23.79
C TYR A 32 -1.70 -1.96 -25.00
N GLY A 33 -0.46 -2.28 -25.06
CA GLY A 33 -0.01 -3.15 -26.13
C GLY A 33 0.63 -4.42 -25.60
N ALA A 34 0.72 -5.42 -26.45
CA ALA A 34 1.56 -6.58 -26.26
C ALA A 34 3.06 -6.21 -26.13
N ALA A 35 3.39 -4.94 -26.26
CA ALA A 35 4.75 -4.41 -26.31
C ALA A 35 5.15 -3.61 -25.07
N HIS A 36 4.46 -3.73 -23.93
CA HIS A 36 4.94 -3.08 -22.72
C HIS A 36 6.21 -3.76 -22.19
N ASP A 37 7.16 -2.95 -21.77
CA ASP A 37 8.40 -3.42 -21.15
C ASP A 37 8.41 -3.06 -19.65
N LEU A 38 8.25 -4.07 -18.81
CA LEU A 38 8.24 -3.89 -17.37
C LEU A 38 9.55 -3.30 -16.83
N GLN A 39 10.67 -3.53 -17.50
CA GLN A 39 11.96 -3.01 -17.05
C GLN A 39 12.02 -1.48 -17.16
N ILE A 40 11.39 -0.89 -18.16
CA ILE A 40 11.23 0.55 -18.29
C ILE A 40 10.41 1.11 -17.11
N TYR A 41 9.35 0.40 -16.71
CA TYR A 41 8.56 0.81 -15.55
C TYR A 41 9.33 0.67 -14.22
N VAL A 42 10.12 -0.38 -14.06
CA VAL A 42 10.96 -0.57 -12.87
C VAL A 42 12.00 0.57 -12.75
N GLU A 43 12.64 0.96 -13.85
CA GLU A 43 13.57 2.12 -13.84
C GLU A 43 12.84 3.43 -13.55
N PHE A 44 11.65 3.64 -14.09
CA PHE A 44 10.83 4.81 -13.75
C PHE A 44 10.51 4.85 -12.24
N MET A 45 10.08 3.75 -11.67
CA MET A 45 9.79 3.64 -10.24
C MET A 45 11.05 3.89 -9.39
N LYS A 46 12.19 3.34 -9.79
CA LYS A 46 13.50 3.57 -9.16
C LYS A 46 13.89 5.05 -9.16
N ASN A 47 13.67 5.74 -10.28
CA ASN A 47 13.93 7.18 -10.40
C ASN A 47 13.02 8.01 -9.48
N GLN A 48 11.74 7.67 -9.36
CA GLN A 48 10.82 8.32 -8.41
C GLN A 48 11.29 8.13 -6.96
N ILE A 49 11.71 6.92 -6.60
CA ILE A 49 12.24 6.62 -5.27
C ILE A 49 13.53 7.39 -5.02
N THR A 50 14.40 7.48 -6.02
CA THR A 50 15.64 8.29 -5.93
C THR A 50 15.31 9.75 -5.64
N GLU A 51 14.35 10.34 -6.37
CA GLU A 51 13.90 11.71 -6.13
C GLU A 51 13.42 11.90 -4.68
N LEU A 52 12.56 11.00 -4.19
CA LEU A 52 12.05 11.06 -2.82
C LEU A 52 13.18 10.99 -1.77
N LEU A 53 14.15 10.11 -1.98
CA LEU A 53 15.23 9.87 -1.02
C LEU A 53 16.36 10.90 -1.09
N THR A 54 16.42 11.73 -2.12
CA THR A 54 17.50 12.72 -2.29
C THR A 54 17.04 14.16 -2.10
N ASN A 55 15.77 14.49 -2.34
CA ASN A 55 15.31 15.87 -2.42
C ASN A 55 14.47 16.35 -1.22
N TYR A 56 14.02 15.44 -0.35
CA TYR A 56 13.04 15.75 0.69
C TYR A 56 13.54 15.51 2.13
N GLY A 57 14.84 15.28 2.29
CA GLY A 57 15.45 15.02 3.59
C GLY A 57 15.27 13.56 4.06
N PRO A 58 15.44 13.29 5.36
CA PRO A 58 15.34 11.93 5.89
C PRO A 58 13.92 11.35 5.74
N ILE A 59 13.83 10.18 5.13
CA ILE A 59 12.58 9.43 4.95
C ILE A 59 12.56 8.26 5.94
N GLY A 60 11.42 8.00 6.56
CA GLY A 60 11.25 6.89 7.52
C GLY A 60 11.01 5.55 6.85
N ALA A 61 10.18 5.52 5.81
CA ALA A 61 9.86 4.29 5.10
C ALA A 61 9.47 4.53 3.65
N ILE A 62 9.74 3.55 2.79
CA ILE A 62 9.17 3.40 1.45
C ILE A 62 8.18 2.24 1.48
N TRP A 63 6.92 2.56 1.28
CA TRP A 63 5.81 1.62 1.32
C TRP A 63 5.26 1.40 -0.09
N LEU A 64 5.45 0.19 -0.64
CA LEU A 64 5.15 -0.13 -2.03
C LEU A 64 3.94 -1.06 -2.13
N ASP A 65 2.82 -0.52 -2.61
CA ASP A 65 1.63 -1.31 -2.89
C ASP A 65 1.64 -1.88 -4.31
N GLY A 66 1.00 -3.03 -4.48
CA GLY A 66 0.77 -3.65 -5.78
C GLY A 66 1.97 -4.35 -6.42
N ILE A 67 3.15 -4.36 -5.79
CA ILE A 67 4.30 -5.17 -6.23
C ILE A 67 4.11 -6.63 -5.85
N SER A 68 3.55 -6.86 -4.68
CA SER A 68 3.36 -8.18 -4.10
C SER A 68 2.24 -9.02 -4.73
N THR A 69 1.54 -8.49 -5.71
CA THR A 69 0.39 -9.15 -6.33
C THR A 69 0.65 -10.60 -6.73
N PRO A 70 1.84 -11.07 -6.88
CA PRO A 70 2.05 -12.44 -7.18
C PRO A 70 2.89 -13.23 -6.18
N LEU A 71 2.57 -13.20 -4.91
CA LEU A 71 2.96 -14.31 -4.04
C LEU A 71 2.46 -15.66 -4.61
N SER A 72 1.40 -15.62 -5.41
CA SER A 72 0.92 -16.75 -6.23
C SER A 72 1.66 -16.94 -7.55
N ARG A 73 2.60 -16.06 -7.90
CA ARG A 73 3.35 -16.08 -9.18
C ARG A 73 4.82 -15.71 -8.96
N PRO A 74 5.59 -16.56 -8.28
CA PRO A 74 6.98 -16.28 -7.91
C PRO A 74 7.87 -15.86 -9.09
N GLU A 75 7.60 -16.41 -10.28
CA GLU A 75 8.32 -16.09 -11.50
C GLU A 75 8.19 -14.61 -11.92
N LYS A 76 7.12 -13.95 -11.53
CA LYS A 76 6.90 -12.53 -11.85
C LYS A 76 7.52 -11.57 -10.84
N VAL A 77 7.69 -12.01 -9.60
CA VAL A 77 8.33 -11.23 -8.54
C VAL A 77 9.74 -10.80 -8.94
N HIS A 78 10.50 -11.72 -9.55
CA HIS A 78 11.87 -11.44 -9.99
C HIS A 78 11.93 -10.37 -11.08
N GLN A 79 10.87 -10.22 -11.87
CA GLN A 79 10.81 -9.20 -12.92
C GLN A 79 10.78 -7.78 -12.36
N PHE A 80 10.36 -7.57 -11.12
CA PHE A 80 10.43 -6.28 -10.44
C PHE A 80 11.78 -5.93 -9.88
N ARG A 81 12.76 -6.84 -9.97
CA ARG A 81 14.11 -6.60 -9.44
C ARG A 81 14.07 -6.12 -7.98
N ALA A 82 13.23 -6.78 -7.17
CA ALA A 82 12.94 -6.33 -5.81
C ALA A 82 14.19 -6.20 -4.93
N GLN A 83 15.15 -7.14 -5.04
CA GLN A 83 16.42 -7.04 -4.31
C GLN A 83 17.23 -5.82 -4.74
N GLU A 84 17.35 -5.58 -6.04
CA GLU A 84 18.08 -4.39 -6.53
C GLU A 84 17.43 -3.09 -6.07
N LEU A 85 16.09 -3.04 -6.06
CA LEU A 85 15.35 -1.89 -5.56
C LEU A 85 15.59 -1.68 -4.07
N TYR A 86 15.57 -2.73 -3.27
CA TYR A 86 15.88 -2.71 -1.84
C TYR A 86 17.30 -2.19 -1.59
N ASP A 87 18.29 -2.75 -2.28
CA ASP A 87 19.69 -2.34 -2.17
C ASP A 87 19.88 -0.88 -2.59
N HIS A 88 19.20 -0.45 -3.64
CA HIS A 88 19.22 0.93 -4.10
C HIS A 88 18.67 1.91 -3.06
N ILE A 89 17.53 1.59 -2.44
CA ILE A 89 16.93 2.40 -1.36
C ILE A 89 17.93 2.56 -0.22
N HIS A 90 18.49 1.47 0.28
CA HIS A 90 19.43 1.50 1.40
C HIS A 90 20.79 2.14 1.04
N SER A 91 21.19 2.13 -0.23
CA SER A 91 22.39 2.86 -0.68
C SER A 91 22.22 4.38 -0.58
N LEU A 92 21.00 4.87 -0.72
CA LEU A 92 20.69 6.31 -0.66
C LEU A 92 20.42 6.76 0.79
N GLN A 93 19.62 5.97 1.53
CA GLN A 93 19.30 6.24 2.93
C GLN A 93 19.25 4.92 3.74
N PRO A 94 20.33 4.52 4.42
CA PRO A 94 20.44 3.22 5.08
C PRO A 94 19.39 2.94 6.16
N GLN A 95 18.79 3.99 6.75
CA GLN A 95 17.80 3.89 7.82
C GLN A 95 16.36 3.68 7.32
N VAL A 96 16.11 3.80 6.01
CA VAL A 96 14.75 3.71 5.45
C VAL A 96 14.24 2.28 5.54
N LEU A 97 13.05 2.11 6.12
CA LEU A 97 12.36 0.83 6.12
C LEU A 97 11.63 0.60 4.79
N VAL A 98 11.67 -0.62 4.30
CA VAL A 98 11.02 -0.99 3.04
C VAL A 98 9.91 -2.00 3.27
N SER A 99 8.72 -1.72 2.73
CA SER A 99 7.62 -2.67 2.70
C SER A 99 7.06 -2.84 1.30
N TYR A 100 6.86 -4.09 0.91
CA TYR A 100 6.15 -4.49 -0.31
C TYR A 100 4.74 -5.01 -0.01
N LYS A 101 4.13 -4.51 1.05
CA LYS A 101 2.81 -4.89 1.55
C LYS A 101 2.77 -6.33 2.10
N GLN A 102 2.47 -7.35 1.30
CA GLN A 102 2.41 -8.74 1.77
C GLN A 102 3.77 -9.46 1.81
N GLY A 103 4.82 -8.76 1.46
CA GLY A 103 6.16 -9.29 1.45
C GLY A 103 6.61 -9.87 0.11
N LEU A 104 7.91 -9.79 -0.16
CA LEU A 104 8.56 -10.28 -1.36
C LEU A 104 9.86 -11.02 -1.03
N LEU A 105 9.74 -12.31 -0.74
CA LEU A 105 10.90 -13.21 -0.69
C LEU A 105 12.08 -12.71 0.20
N GLY A 106 11.78 -12.01 1.29
CA GLY A 106 12.80 -11.57 2.25
C GLY A 106 13.54 -10.28 1.89
N THR A 107 13.01 -9.50 0.96
CA THR A 107 13.56 -8.17 0.61
C THR A 107 12.75 -7.01 1.20
N GLU A 108 12.13 -7.24 2.34
CA GLU A 108 11.35 -6.24 3.09
C GLU A 108 11.79 -6.19 4.54
N ASP A 109 11.67 -5.02 5.16
CA ASP A 109 11.93 -4.81 6.59
C ASP A 109 10.69 -5.07 7.44
N PHE A 110 9.49 -4.92 6.85
CA PHE A 110 8.22 -5.24 7.49
C PHE A 110 7.16 -5.61 6.45
N LYS A 111 6.15 -6.38 6.87
CA LYS A 111 4.98 -6.75 6.07
C LYS A 111 3.78 -5.91 6.47
N ALA A 112 2.95 -5.52 5.50
CA ALA A 112 1.74 -4.75 5.72
C ALA A 112 0.49 -5.49 5.21
N PRO A 113 0.04 -6.57 5.90
CA PRO A 113 -1.16 -7.28 5.52
C PRO A 113 -2.41 -6.44 5.70
N GLU A 114 -3.42 -6.67 4.86
CA GLU A 114 -4.70 -5.99 4.97
C GLU A 114 -5.63 -6.69 5.95
N ARG A 115 -6.22 -5.90 6.85
CA ARG A 115 -7.32 -6.23 7.77
C ARG A 115 -7.01 -7.29 8.81
N HIS A 116 -6.45 -8.42 8.42
CA HIS A 116 -6.05 -9.47 9.36
C HIS A 116 -4.81 -10.20 8.90
N PHE A 117 -4.09 -10.69 9.88
CA PHE A 117 -2.98 -11.59 9.66
C PHE A 117 -3.21 -12.85 10.50
N LYS A 118 -2.98 -14.02 9.90
CA LYS A 118 -3.02 -15.30 10.59
C LYS A 118 -1.68 -15.98 10.47
N GLY A 119 -1.15 -16.45 11.60
CA GLY A 119 0.13 -17.14 11.65
C GLY A 119 1.21 -16.31 12.32
N THR A 120 2.47 -16.61 11.98
CA THR A 120 3.66 -15.94 12.50
C THR A 120 4.37 -15.19 11.40
N SER A 121 5.06 -14.11 11.73
CA SER A 121 5.93 -13.39 10.81
C SER A 121 7.35 -13.38 11.35
N ASP A 122 8.31 -13.51 10.45
CA ASP A 122 9.75 -13.40 10.69
C ASP A 122 10.24 -11.94 10.69
N VAL A 123 9.40 -11.02 10.24
CA VAL A 123 9.65 -9.57 10.25
C VAL A 123 8.51 -8.83 10.95
N PRO A 124 8.71 -7.57 11.38
CA PRO A 124 7.65 -6.76 11.94
C PRO A 124 6.41 -6.68 11.04
N LEU A 125 5.26 -6.47 11.66
CA LEU A 125 3.98 -6.36 10.97
C LEU A 125 3.37 -4.97 11.15
N GLU A 126 2.76 -4.46 10.10
CA GLU A 126 1.86 -3.31 10.12
C GLU A 126 0.52 -3.72 9.49
N ILE A 127 -0.47 -4.01 10.31
CA ILE A 127 -1.80 -4.36 9.81
C ILE A 127 -2.47 -3.08 9.33
N CYS A 128 -2.78 -3.01 8.03
CA CYS A 128 -3.50 -1.89 7.46
C CYS A 128 -4.99 -2.19 7.32
N ASP A 129 -5.83 -1.30 7.84
CA ASP A 129 -7.29 -1.38 7.75
C ASP A 129 -7.88 0.02 7.60
N THR A 130 -9.18 0.10 7.39
CA THR A 130 -9.90 1.35 7.18
C THR A 130 -11.12 1.45 8.10
N LEU A 131 -11.47 2.68 8.47
CA LEU A 131 -12.68 2.94 9.27
C LEU A 131 -13.97 2.64 8.49
N GLN A 132 -13.96 2.79 7.19
CA GLN A 132 -15.09 2.36 6.36
C GLN A 132 -15.13 0.82 6.21
N PRO A 133 -16.31 0.20 6.06
CA PRO A 133 -16.42 -1.27 6.00
C PRO A 133 -15.66 -1.90 4.84
N TYR A 134 -15.67 -1.28 3.66
CA TYR A 134 -15.22 -1.92 2.42
C TYR A 134 -14.33 -1.05 1.54
N SER A 135 -14.25 0.26 1.79
CA SER A 135 -13.61 1.22 0.91
C SER A 135 -12.41 1.91 1.59
N TRP A 136 -11.32 2.10 0.83
CA TRP A 136 -10.15 2.88 1.27
C TRP A 136 -10.36 4.39 1.06
N GLY A 137 -11.12 4.78 0.04
CA GLY A 137 -11.54 6.15 -0.20
C GLY A 137 -12.96 6.40 0.33
N HIS A 138 -13.40 7.65 0.32
CA HIS A 138 -14.77 8.01 0.70
C HIS A 138 -15.79 7.32 -0.22
N ASP A 139 -16.73 6.63 0.39
CA ASP A 139 -17.84 5.95 -0.28
C ASP A 139 -19.14 6.22 0.48
N ARG A 140 -20.04 6.97 -0.15
CA ARG A 140 -21.33 7.34 0.43
C ARG A 140 -22.21 6.15 0.81
N SER A 141 -22.02 5.00 0.18
CA SER A 141 -22.78 3.80 0.53
C SER A 141 -22.43 3.25 1.91
N ASN A 142 -21.33 3.70 2.50
CA ASN A 142 -20.86 3.32 3.82
C ASN A 142 -21.27 4.31 4.93
N GLU A 143 -21.99 5.40 4.63
CA GLU A 143 -22.47 6.35 5.63
C GLU A 143 -23.36 5.65 6.67
N GLY A 144 -23.11 5.89 7.95
CA GLY A 144 -23.78 5.23 9.07
C GLY A 144 -23.22 3.85 9.43
N ALA A 145 -22.24 3.35 8.70
CA ALA A 145 -21.67 2.01 8.89
C ALA A 145 -20.15 2.01 9.19
N HIS A 146 -19.57 3.17 9.48
CA HIS A 146 -18.16 3.27 9.85
C HIS A 146 -17.89 2.55 11.18
N LYS A 147 -16.67 2.04 11.34
CA LYS A 147 -16.28 1.29 12.53
C LYS A 147 -16.43 2.14 13.80
N SER A 148 -16.99 1.53 14.82
CA SER A 148 -17.12 2.12 16.16
C SER A 148 -15.79 2.13 16.91
N ALA A 149 -15.74 2.89 18.00
CA ALA A 149 -14.57 2.89 18.89
C ALA A 149 -14.30 1.49 19.49
N ASP A 150 -15.33 0.70 19.80
CA ASP A 150 -15.14 -0.66 20.30
C ASP A 150 -14.46 -1.54 19.25
N GLN A 151 -14.91 -1.48 18.00
CA GLN A 151 -14.29 -2.23 16.90
C GLN A 151 -12.83 -1.81 16.68
N VAL A 152 -12.51 -0.52 16.80
CA VAL A 152 -11.12 -0.05 16.68
C VAL A 152 -10.28 -0.54 17.85
N MET A 153 -10.81 -0.56 19.07
CA MET A 153 -10.11 -1.14 20.22
C MET A 153 -9.83 -2.63 20.04
N GLU A 154 -10.80 -3.40 19.54
CA GLU A 154 -10.59 -4.82 19.19
C GLU A 154 -9.49 -5.01 18.14
N MET A 155 -9.43 -4.12 17.15
CA MET A 155 -8.36 -4.15 16.14
C MET A 155 -6.98 -3.84 16.75
N LEU A 156 -6.91 -2.91 17.69
CA LEU A 156 -5.68 -2.59 18.41
C LEU A 156 -5.21 -3.72 19.31
N ASP A 157 -6.14 -4.36 20.03
CA ASP A 157 -5.84 -5.54 20.86
C ASP A 157 -5.32 -6.70 19.98
N HIS A 158 -5.97 -6.94 18.84
CA HIS A 158 -5.49 -7.94 17.86
C HIS A 158 -4.10 -7.61 17.32
N ALA A 159 -3.83 -6.36 16.97
CA ALA A 159 -2.51 -5.94 16.53
C ALA A 159 -1.46 -6.11 17.63
N ALA A 160 -1.82 -5.76 18.88
CA ALA A 160 -0.93 -5.92 20.05
C ALA A 160 -0.59 -7.41 20.30
N ASP A 161 -1.55 -8.31 20.21
CA ASP A 161 -1.36 -9.76 20.35
C ASP A 161 -0.35 -10.30 19.32
N LEU A 162 -0.37 -9.74 18.12
CA LEU A 162 0.55 -10.07 17.03
C LEU A 162 1.88 -9.29 17.10
N LYS A 163 2.05 -8.40 18.08
CA LYS A 163 3.16 -7.43 18.15
C LYS A 163 3.29 -6.60 16.86
N ALA A 164 2.16 -6.27 16.27
CA ALA A 164 2.05 -5.50 15.04
C ALA A 164 1.71 -4.04 15.32
N ASN A 165 2.04 -3.15 14.38
CA ASN A 165 1.46 -1.82 14.30
C ASN A 165 0.08 -1.89 13.61
N LEU A 166 -0.83 -1.00 13.98
CA LEU A 166 -2.10 -0.79 13.28
C LEU A 166 -2.02 0.52 12.47
N LEU A 167 -2.06 0.42 11.16
CA LEU A 167 -2.23 1.55 10.24
C LEU A 167 -3.71 1.68 9.88
N LEU A 168 -4.41 2.60 10.53
CA LEU A 168 -5.84 2.79 10.37
C LEU A 168 -6.14 3.97 9.44
N ASN A 169 -6.71 3.65 8.29
CA ASN A 169 -7.05 4.62 7.25
C ASN A 169 -8.43 5.27 7.49
N THR A 170 -8.52 6.55 7.16
CA THR A 170 -9.77 7.28 6.94
C THR A 170 -9.80 7.81 5.52
N GLY A 171 -10.88 7.56 4.78
CA GLY A 171 -11.07 8.11 3.44
C GLY A 171 -11.52 9.57 3.52
N PRO A 172 -10.71 10.55 3.08
CA PRO A 172 -11.10 11.96 3.18
C PRO A 172 -12.33 12.27 2.33
N LEU A 173 -13.15 13.19 2.79
CA LEU A 173 -14.29 13.75 2.04
C LEU A 173 -13.78 14.55 0.82
N PRO A 174 -14.65 14.84 -0.16
CA PRO A 174 -14.26 15.58 -1.36
C PRO A 174 -13.65 16.97 -1.10
N ASP A 175 -13.93 17.56 0.04
CA ASP A 175 -13.35 18.85 0.47
C ASP A 175 -12.03 18.69 1.25
N GLY A 176 -11.57 17.46 1.43
CA GLY A 176 -10.35 17.11 2.16
C GLY A 176 -10.55 16.95 3.68
N SER A 177 -11.75 17.16 4.21
CA SER A 177 -12.04 16.95 5.63
C SER A 177 -12.15 15.45 5.97
N ILE A 178 -12.00 15.13 7.27
CA ILE A 178 -12.23 13.78 7.78
C ILE A 178 -13.73 13.59 8.02
N HIS A 179 -14.25 12.40 7.67
CA HIS A 179 -15.66 12.08 7.87
C HIS A 179 -16.07 12.22 9.35
N PRO A 180 -17.24 12.83 9.66
CA PRO A 180 -17.67 13.05 11.05
C PRO A 180 -17.75 11.79 11.91
N GLU A 181 -18.14 10.64 11.34
CA GLU A 181 -18.15 9.36 12.06
C GLU A 181 -16.72 8.95 12.47
N ASP A 182 -15.74 9.12 11.58
CA ASP A 182 -14.34 8.80 11.86
C ASP A 182 -13.77 9.73 12.94
N VAL A 183 -14.07 11.04 12.87
CA VAL A 183 -13.68 12.00 13.89
C VAL A 183 -14.22 11.59 15.27
N LYS A 184 -15.51 11.21 15.33
CA LYS A 184 -16.16 10.75 16.57
C LYS A 184 -15.48 9.47 17.10
N THR A 185 -15.30 8.49 16.25
CA THR A 185 -14.65 7.22 16.61
C THR A 185 -13.22 7.44 17.12
N LEU A 186 -12.40 8.18 16.38
CA LEU A 186 -11.01 8.44 16.75
C LEU A 186 -10.89 9.26 18.05
N ALA A 187 -11.78 10.24 18.24
CA ALA A 187 -11.83 11.01 19.49
C ALA A 187 -12.17 10.13 20.71
N GLU A 188 -13.08 9.17 20.55
CA GLU A 188 -13.44 8.22 21.61
C GLU A 188 -12.31 7.23 21.89
N VAL A 189 -11.68 6.67 20.87
CA VAL A 189 -10.49 5.83 20.99
C VAL A 189 -9.38 6.57 21.73
N GLY A 190 -9.10 7.83 21.35
CA GLY A 190 -8.08 8.65 22.01
C GLY A 190 -8.34 8.92 23.51
N LYS A 191 -9.59 8.89 23.97
CA LYS A 191 -9.91 8.97 25.41
C LYS A 191 -9.58 7.70 26.17
N ARG A 192 -9.68 6.55 25.51
CA ARG A 192 -9.42 5.22 26.11
C ARG A 192 -7.93 4.89 26.21
N PHE A 193 -7.07 5.62 25.49
CA PHE A 193 -5.61 5.52 25.57
C PHE A 193 -4.96 6.37 26.66
N ARG A 194 -5.73 6.99 27.51
CA ARG A 194 -5.22 7.87 28.60
C ARG A 194 -5.13 7.16 29.94
#